data_39a900012a9f672299fa35e4ae209e39
#
_entry.id   39a900012a9f672299fa35e4ae209e39
#
_cell.length_a   1.000
_cell.length_b   1.000
_cell.length_c   1.000
_cell.angle_alpha   90.00
_cell.angle_beta   90.00
_cell.angle_gamma   90.00
#
_symmetry.space_group_name_H-M   'P 1'
#
loop_
_entity.id
_entity.type
_entity.pdbx_description
1 polymer ?
#
loop_
_entity_poly.entity_id
_entity_poly.type
_entity_poly.pdbx_seq_one_letter_code
_entity_poly.pdbx_strand_id
1 'polypeptide(L)'
;MALAFIIPPPPGMEARRTSGRLTTSAEVTWGAPTLHGRTVGVVGVGKVGHHLVTHLVEDGADVVVTDVNPEAVARVQAEHPGVRAVDGTAELVAGELDVYAPCALGGALDDATVDALRAAIVCGAANNQLAHEGIEKTLQDRGILYAPDYMVNAGGLIQVADELEGFSFDRAKQRAEKIFDTTAQVFALAAEDGVPPAVAADRLAERRMNEVGRLRGIWLDG
;
A
#
# COMPACT_ATOMS: atom_id res chain seq x y z
N MET A 1 4.99 2.83 -13.39
CA MET A 1 4.30 2.12 -12.27
C MET A 1 4.87 2.40 -10.87
N ALA A 2 5.99 3.08 -10.75
CA ALA A 2 6.66 3.34 -9.47
C ALA A 2 6.29 4.69 -8.81
N LEU A 3 5.58 5.60 -9.49
CA LEU A 3 5.39 7.00 -9.05
C LEU A 3 4.74 7.14 -7.67
N ALA A 4 3.85 6.25 -7.31
CA ALA A 4 3.07 6.38 -6.07
C ALA A 4 3.84 5.98 -4.79
N PHE A 5 4.96 5.25 -4.94
CA PHE A 5 5.88 4.93 -3.85
C PHE A 5 7.13 5.84 -3.83
N ILE A 6 7.35 6.67 -4.87
CA ILE A 6 8.60 7.38 -5.15
C ILE A 6 8.48 8.90 -4.94
N ILE A 7 7.30 9.44 -4.64
CA ILE A 7 7.13 10.90 -4.54
C ILE A 7 7.60 11.41 -3.18
N PRO A 8 8.70 12.19 -3.09
CA PRO A 8 9.08 12.85 -1.86
C PRO A 8 8.03 13.90 -1.47
N PRO A 9 7.78 14.12 -0.17
CA PRO A 9 6.89 15.16 0.30
C PRO A 9 7.40 16.55 -0.07
N PRO A 10 6.52 17.56 -0.15
CA PRO A 10 6.93 18.94 -0.36
C PRO A 10 7.84 19.43 0.80
N PRO A 11 8.75 20.38 0.53
CA PRO A 11 9.63 20.95 1.56
C PRO A 11 8.82 21.53 2.72
N GLY A 12 9.16 21.14 3.94
CA GLY A 12 8.45 21.51 5.17
C GLY A 12 7.56 20.40 5.76
N MET A 13 7.39 19.26 5.08
CA MET A 13 6.67 18.08 5.54
C MET A 13 7.61 16.87 5.72
N GLU A 14 8.78 17.09 6.29
CA GLU A 14 9.84 16.07 6.37
C GLU A 14 9.45 14.80 7.16
N ALA A 15 8.44 14.86 8.01
CA ALA A 15 7.95 13.72 8.78
C ALA A 15 6.92 12.83 8.02
N ARG A 16 6.46 13.23 6.83
CA ARG A 16 5.49 12.47 6.02
C ARG A 16 6.11 11.88 4.76
N ARG A 17 7.34 11.41 4.87
CA ARG A 17 8.11 10.91 3.71
C ARG A 17 7.54 9.58 3.20
N THR A 18 7.38 9.50 1.94
CA THR A 18 7.46 8.44 0.91
C THR A 18 6.79 7.07 1.18
N SER A 19 6.70 6.60 2.39
CA SER A 19 5.89 5.47 2.84
C SER A 19 4.45 5.89 3.19
N GLY A 20 3.97 7.01 2.67
CA GLY A 20 2.77 7.71 3.11
C GLY A 20 1.52 6.85 3.35
N ARG A 21 1.38 5.72 2.66
CA ARG A 21 0.26 4.78 2.85
C ARG A 21 0.51 3.81 3.99
N LEU A 22 1.74 3.33 4.11
CA LEU A 22 2.18 2.54 5.24
C LEU A 22 2.18 3.40 6.50
N THR A 23 2.59 4.67 6.42
CA THR A 23 2.54 5.59 7.56
C THR A 23 1.12 5.98 7.96
N THR A 24 0.15 6.07 7.02
CA THR A 24 -1.27 6.23 7.36
C THR A 24 -1.79 5.00 8.11
N SER A 25 -1.46 3.81 7.63
CA SER A 25 -1.82 2.57 8.31
C SER A 25 -1.17 2.47 9.70
N ALA A 26 0.09 2.89 9.82
CA ALA A 26 0.82 2.97 11.10
C ALA A 26 0.18 3.97 12.07
N GLU A 27 -0.23 5.14 11.58
CA GLU A 27 -0.93 6.15 12.39
C GLU A 27 -2.26 5.61 12.95
N VAL A 28 -3.05 4.91 12.12
CA VAL A 28 -4.30 4.29 12.55
C VAL A 28 -4.07 3.15 13.54
N THR A 29 -3.03 2.33 13.32
CA THR A 29 -2.79 1.13 14.14
C THR A 29 -2.04 1.47 15.42
N TRP A 30 -1.07 2.38 15.38
CA TRP A 30 -0.14 2.67 16.49
C TRP A 30 -0.11 4.12 16.95
N GLY A 31 -0.93 5.00 16.36
CA GLY A 31 -1.03 6.41 16.74
C GLY A 31 0.14 7.29 16.28
N ALA A 32 1.03 6.77 15.44
CA ALA A 32 2.17 7.53 14.91
C ALA A 32 2.41 7.21 13.43
N PRO A 33 2.58 8.23 12.57
CA PRO A 33 2.78 8.04 11.13
C PRO A 33 4.26 7.73 10.80
N THR A 34 4.84 6.70 11.44
CA THR A 34 6.22 6.27 11.24
C THR A 34 6.34 4.75 11.35
N LEU A 35 7.30 4.19 10.64
CA LEU A 35 7.68 2.78 10.70
C LEU A 35 9.04 2.58 11.41
N HIS A 36 9.55 3.64 12.04
CA HIS A 36 10.81 3.55 12.78
C HIS A 36 10.75 2.44 13.84
N GLY A 37 11.72 1.52 13.78
CA GLY A 37 11.80 0.36 14.67
C GLY A 37 10.71 -0.70 14.46
N ARG A 38 9.96 -0.64 13.37
CA ARG A 38 8.97 -1.65 12.98
C ARG A 38 9.57 -2.64 12.01
N THR A 39 9.23 -3.92 12.16
CA THR A 39 9.66 -4.96 11.25
C THR A 39 8.70 -5.05 10.05
N VAL A 40 9.22 -4.77 8.85
CA VAL A 40 8.45 -4.80 7.60
C VAL A 40 8.94 -5.93 6.71
N GLY A 41 8.04 -6.87 6.40
CA GLY A 41 8.30 -7.95 5.45
C GLY A 41 7.86 -7.58 4.03
N VAL A 42 8.78 -7.57 3.07
CA VAL A 42 8.51 -7.24 1.66
C VAL A 42 8.67 -8.48 0.80
N VAL A 43 7.60 -8.91 0.13
CA VAL A 43 7.62 -9.99 -0.86
C VAL A 43 7.67 -9.42 -2.25
N GLY A 44 8.77 -9.64 -2.95
CA GLY A 44 9.02 -9.08 -4.27
C GLY A 44 9.79 -7.77 -4.20
N VAL A 45 11.07 -7.80 -4.57
CA VAL A 45 11.97 -6.65 -4.62
C VAL A 45 12.36 -6.29 -6.05
N GLY A 46 11.39 -6.41 -6.97
CA GLY A 46 11.46 -5.89 -8.32
C GLY A 46 11.44 -4.36 -8.34
N LYS A 47 11.01 -3.76 -9.47
CA LYS A 47 11.05 -2.28 -9.64
C LYS A 47 10.35 -1.51 -8.52
N VAL A 48 9.17 -1.95 -8.09
CA VAL A 48 8.38 -1.25 -7.07
C VAL A 48 8.86 -1.59 -5.66
N GLY A 49 9.01 -2.89 -5.36
CA GLY A 49 9.44 -3.34 -4.03
C GLY A 49 10.84 -2.85 -3.66
N HIS A 50 11.77 -2.76 -4.60
CA HIS A 50 13.09 -2.17 -4.38
C HIS A 50 13.00 -0.72 -3.88
N HIS A 51 12.21 0.13 -4.54
CA HIS A 51 12.02 1.51 -4.08
C HIS A 51 11.30 1.59 -2.75
N LEU A 52 10.32 0.69 -2.51
CA LEU A 52 9.67 0.62 -1.21
C LEU A 52 10.69 0.31 -0.11
N VAL A 53 11.58 -0.67 -0.31
CA VAL A 53 12.65 -1.00 0.65
C VAL A 53 13.53 0.21 0.94
N THR A 54 13.97 0.95 -0.09
CA THR A 54 14.75 2.17 0.11
C THR A 54 14.06 3.14 1.06
N HIS A 55 12.78 3.41 0.86
CA HIS A 55 12.02 4.32 1.70
C HIS A 55 11.77 3.79 3.11
N LEU A 56 11.56 2.49 3.27
CA LEU A 56 11.42 1.85 4.58
C LEU A 56 12.69 1.99 5.40
N VAL A 57 13.84 1.76 4.78
CA VAL A 57 15.16 1.93 5.42
C VAL A 57 15.40 3.40 5.79
N GLU A 58 15.06 4.35 4.92
CA GLU A 58 15.13 5.79 5.20
C GLU A 58 14.24 6.21 6.39
N ASP A 59 13.09 5.57 6.58
CA ASP A 59 12.18 5.79 7.71
C ASP A 59 12.64 5.08 9.00
N GLY A 60 13.70 4.26 8.92
CA GLY A 60 14.27 3.55 10.06
C GLY A 60 13.53 2.25 10.41
N ALA A 61 12.87 1.63 9.46
CA ALA A 61 12.25 0.31 9.62
C ALA A 61 13.29 -0.81 9.56
N ASP A 62 13.04 -1.91 10.28
CA ASP A 62 13.74 -3.18 10.14
C ASP A 62 13.14 -3.97 8.99
N VAL A 63 13.86 -4.09 7.87
CA VAL A 63 13.30 -4.66 6.64
C VAL A 63 13.77 -6.11 6.43
N VAL A 64 12.78 -6.98 6.15
CA VAL A 64 13.00 -8.39 5.75
C VAL A 64 12.44 -8.58 4.35
N VAL A 65 13.22 -9.15 3.46
CA VAL A 65 12.82 -9.30 2.05
C VAL A 65 12.88 -10.76 1.58
N THR A 66 12.06 -11.05 0.57
CA THR A 66 12.19 -12.26 -0.24
C THR A 66 11.79 -11.97 -1.69
N ASP A 67 12.44 -12.63 -2.62
CA ASP A 67 12.12 -12.62 -4.06
C ASP A 67 12.53 -13.95 -4.68
N VAL A 68 11.83 -14.38 -5.72
CA VAL A 68 12.20 -15.56 -6.52
C VAL A 68 13.49 -15.34 -7.33
N ASN A 69 13.87 -14.07 -7.55
CA ASN A 69 15.10 -13.69 -8.21
C ASN A 69 16.20 -13.33 -7.19
N PRO A 70 17.21 -14.21 -6.98
CA PRO A 70 18.26 -13.97 -6.01
C PRO A 70 19.13 -12.75 -6.35
N GLU A 71 19.25 -12.37 -7.63
CA GLU A 71 19.99 -11.17 -8.03
C GLU A 71 19.28 -9.89 -7.56
N ALA A 72 17.94 -9.88 -7.54
CA ALA A 72 17.17 -8.76 -7.02
C ALA A 72 17.38 -8.60 -5.52
N VAL A 73 17.40 -9.69 -4.78
CA VAL A 73 17.70 -9.71 -3.33
C VAL A 73 19.13 -9.22 -3.07
N ALA A 74 20.11 -9.77 -3.79
CA ALA A 74 21.52 -9.38 -3.64
C ALA A 74 21.75 -7.89 -3.93
N ARG A 75 21.07 -7.32 -4.92
CA ARG A 75 21.13 -5.88 -5.23
C ARG A 75 20.60 -5.04 -4.06
N VAL A 76 19.44 -5.40 -3.52
CA VAL A 76 18.86 -4.68 -2.36
C VAL A 76 19.80 -4.73 -1.15
N GLN A 77 20.39 -5.90 -0.86
CA GLN A 77 21.31 -6.05 0.27
C GLN A 77 22.63 -5.30 0.06
N ALA A 78 23.09 -5.18 -1.20
CA ALA A 78 24.30 -4.40 -1.53
C ALA A 78 24.05 -2.89 -1.31
N GLU A 79 22.86 -2.39 -1.64
CA GLU A 79 22.49 -0.99 -1.45
C GLU A 79 22.11 -0.68 0.01
N HIS A 80 21.53 -1.65 0.72
CA HIS A 80 21.04 -1.54 2.08
C HIS A 80 21.53 -2.71 2.95
N PRO A 81 22.78 -2.68 3.46
CA PRO A 81 23.38 -3.83 4.17
C PRO A 81 22.63 -4.28 5.44
N GLY A 82 21.74 -3.42 5.99
CA GLY A 82 20.90 -3.78 7.13
C GLY A 82 19.66 -4.61 6.78
N VAL A 83 19.35 -4.77 5.49
CA VAL A 83 18.18 -5.55 5.04
C VAL A 83 18.48 -7.05 5.15
N ARG A 84 17.59 -7.76 5.84
CA ARG A 84 17.66 -9.22 5.98
C ARG A 84 16.90 -9.88 4.83
N ALA A 85 17.37 -11.02 4.37
CA ALA A 85 16.68 -11.84 3.39
C ALA A 85 16.31 -13.20 3.98
N VAL A 86 15.21 -13.77 3.50
CA VAL A 86 14.73 -15.13 3.83
C VAL A 86 14.44 -15.92 2.55
N ASP A 87 14.42 -17.25 2.64
CA ASP A 87 14.38 -18.14 1.46
C ASP A 87 13.02 -18.24 0.78
N GLY A 88 12.00 -17.54 1.26
CA GLY A 88 10.70 -17.58 0.58
C GLY A 88 9.58 -16.93 1.38
N THR A 89 8.44 -16.79 0.70
CA THR A 89 7.26 -16.14 1.28
C THR A 89 6.75 -16.84 2.54
N ALA A 90 6.79 -18.16 2.59
CA ALA A 90 6.32 -18.92 3.75
C ALA A 90 7.16 -18.64 5.01
N GLU A 91 8.48 -18.57 4.86
CA GLU A 91 9.38 -18.20 5.95
C GLU A 91 9.15 -16.77 6.42
N LEU A 92 9.01 -15.84 5.47
CA LEU A 92 8.74 -14.44 5.77
C LEU A 92 7.42 -14.24 6.51
N VAL A 93 6.33 -14.90 6.06
CA VAL A 93 4.99 -14.80 6.65
C VAL A 93 4.94 -15.43 8.06
N ALA A 94 5.69 -16.51 8.30
CA ALA A 94 5.80 -17.15 9.61
C ALA A 94 6.64 -16.33 10.62
N GLY A 95 7.40 -15.35 10.14
CA GLY A 95 8.22 -14.47 10.95
C GLY A 95 7.40 -13.46 11.77
N GLU A 96 8.07 -12.85 12.74
CA GLU A 96 7.49 -11.77 13.53
C GLU A 96 7.58 -10.47 12.71
N LEU A 97 6.45 -10.02 12.18
CA LEU A 97 6.32 -8.83 11.37
C LEU A 97 5.30 -7.86 11.99
N ASP A 98 5.61 -6.57 11.96
CA ASP A 98 4.60 -5.53 12.20
C ASP A 98 3.77 -5.26 10.93
N VAL A 99 4.42 -5.29 9.77
CA VAL A 99 3.81 -5.01 8.47
C VAL A 99 4.18 -6.09 7.46
N TYR A 100 3.20 -6.56 6.70
CA TYR A 100 3.39 -7.41 5.52
C TYR A 100 3.11 -6.61 4.25
N ALA A 101 4.08 -6.54 3.35
CA ALA A 101 4.01 -5.77 2.11
C ALA A 101 4.17 -6.66 0.87
N PRO A 102 3.08 -7.26 0.33
CA PRO A 102 3.12 -8.01 -0.92
C PRO A 102 3.36 -7.06 -2.11
N CYS A 103 4.48 -7.23 -2.82
CA CYS A 103 4.90 -6.42 -3.96
C CYS A 103 5.20 -7.25 -5.22
N ALA A 104 4.93 -8.56 -5.20
CA ALA A 104 5.18 -9.48 -6.32
C ALA A 104 3.90 -9.75 -7.13
N LEU A 105 3.21 -10.83 -6.84
CA LEU A 105 2.06 -11.31 -7.61
C LEU A 105 0.74 -11.13 -6.86
N GLY A 106 -0.37 -11.14 -7.62
CA GLY A 106 -1.72 -11.20 -7.06
C GLY A 106 -2.00 -12.54 -6.38
N GLY A 107 -3.10 -12.59 -5.59
CA GLY A 107 -3.51 -13.79 -4.86
C GLY A 107 -2.56 -14.17 -3.70
N ALA A 108 -1.71 -13.24 -3.27
CA ALA A 108 -0.73 -13.50 -2.19
C ALA A 108 -1.37 -13.68 -0.80
N LEU A 109 -2.60 -13.21 -0.63
CA LEU A 109 -3.39 -13.32 0.59
C LEU A 109 -4.45 -14.40 0.38
N ASP A 110 -4.06 -15.65 0.50
CA ASP A 110 -4.95 -16.80 0.59
C ASP A 110 -5.20 -17.18 2.06
N ASP A 111 -6.10 -18.17 2.29
CA ASP A 111 -6.46 -18.60 3.63
C ASP A 111 -5.24 -19.04 4.43
N ALA A 112 -4.31 -19.81 3.82
CA ALA A 112 -3.13 -20.32 4.48
C ALA A 112 -2.15 -19.19 4.87
N THR A 113 -1.95 -18.24 3.98
CA THR A 113 -1.11 -17.06 4.24
C THR A 113 -1.72 -16.21 5.34
N VAL A 114 -3.03 -15.94 5.26
CA VAL A 114 -3.72 -15.15 6.27
C VAL A 114 -3.68 -15.83 7.63
N ASP A 115 -3.88 -17.15 7.69
CA ASP A 115 -3.83 -17.90 8.95
C ASP A 115 -2.44 -17.88 9.61
N ALA A 116 -1.38 -17.94 8.81
CA ALA A 116 0.00 -17.91 9.30
C ALA A 116 0.49 -16.50 9.66
N LEU A 117 -0.08 -15.47 9.05
CA LEU A 117 0.38 -14.08 9.17
C LEU A 117 0.20 -13.53 10.59
N ARG A 118 1.25 -12.90 11.13
CA ARG A 118 1.23 -12.28 12.47
C ARG A 118 1.32 -10.75 12.42
N ALA A 119 1.43 -10.17 11.23
CA ALA A 119 1.50 -8.73 11.07
C ALA A 119 0.22 -8.02 11.50
N ALA A 120 0.34 -6.82 12.04
CA ALA A 120 -0.80 -5.96 12.37
C ALA A 120 -1.35 -5.22 11.13
N ILE A 121 -0.51 -5.03 10.10
CA ILE A 121 -0.85 -4.28 8.89
C ILE A 121 -0.48 -5.12 7.65
N VAL A 122 -1.37 -5.11 6.65
CA VAL A 122 -1.07 -5.53 5.28
C VAL A 122 -1.21 -4.33 4.36
N CYS A 123 -0.11 -3.91 3.74
CA CYS A 123 -0.10 -2.81 2.78
C CYS A 123 1.06 -3.00 1.80
N GLY A 124 0.76 -3.36 0.56
CA GLY A 124 1.74 -3.65 -0.48
C GLY A 124 1.35 -3.10 -1.85
N ALA A 125 2.24 -3.28 -2.81
CA ALA A 125 2.10 -2.71 -4.16
C ALA A 125 1.58 -3.70 -5.21
N ALA A 126 1.45 -4.98 -4.88
CA ALA A 126 0.88 -5.97 -5.80
C ALA A 126 -0.59 -5.66 -6.10
N ASN A 127 -1.04 -5.96 -7.32
CA ASN A 127 -2.45 -5.88 -7.69
C ASN A 127 -3.16 -7.18 -7.30
N ASN A 128 -4.48 -7.10 -7.01
CA ASN A 128 -5.34 -8.24 -6.73
C ASN A 128 -4.73 -9.14 -5.63
N GLN A 129 -4.39 -8.54 -4.50
CA GLN A 129 -3.69 -9.23 -3.42
C GLN A 129 -4.54 -10.32 -2.77
N LEU A 130 -5.86 -10.11 -2.66
CA LEU A 130 -6.80 -11.08 -2.10
C LEU A 130 -7.03 -12.23 -3.08
N ALA A 131 -6.90 -13.48 -2.62
CA ALA A 131 -7.08 -14.66 -3.46
C ALA A 131 -8.56 -14.90 -3.83
N HIS A 132 -9.47 -14.52 -2.94
CA HIS A 132 -10.92 -14.61 -3.15
C HIS A 132 -11.68 -13.62 -2.25
N GLU A 133 -12.97 -13.45 -2.52
CA GLU A 133 -13.87 -12.66 -1.67
C GLU A 133 -13.94 -13.23 -0.25
N GLY A 134 -14.00 -12.34 0.74
CA GLY A 134 -14.08 -12.71 2.17
C GLY A 134 -12.73 -12.67 2.89
N ILE A 135 -11.61 -12.72 2.21
CA ILE A 135 -10.28 -12.59 2.84
C ILE A 135 -10.15 -11.26 3.61
N GLU A 136 -10.71 -10.17 3.10
CA GLU A 136 -10.73 -8.87 3.78
C GLU A 136 -11.45 -8.94 5.13
N LYS A 137 -12.53 -9.73 5.20
CA LYS A 137 -13.25 -9.94 6.46
C LYS A 137 -12.43 -10.81 7.41
N THR A 138 -11.80 -11.86 6.93
CA THR A 138 -10.92 -12.70 7.75
C THR A 138 -9.77 -11.88 8.35
N LEU A 139 -9.15 -10.99 7.58
CA LEU A 139 -8.13 -10.07 8.07
C LEU A 139 -8.68 -9.16 9.17
N GLN A 140 -9.87 -8.56 8.96
CA GLN A 140 -10.53 -7.72 9.96
C GLN A 140 -10.84 -8.50 11.25
N ASP A 141 -11.42 -9.70 11.14
CA ASP A 141 -11.77 -10.55 12.29
C ASP A 141 -10.53 -10.95 13.11
N ARG A 142 -9.35 -11.00 12.47
CA ARG A 142 -8.05 -11.19 13.10
C ARG A 142 -7.39 -9.92 13.63
N GLY A 143 -8.03 -8.76 13.45
CA GLY A 143 -7.47 -7.47 13.85
C GLY A 143 -6.32 -6.98 12.97
N ILE A 144 -6.19 -7.50 11.75
CA ILE A 144 -5.16 -7.10 10.78
C ILE A 144 -5.74 -6.00 9.88
N LEU A 145 -5.11 -4.83 9.90
CA LEU A 145 -5.52 -3.72 9.03
C LEU A 145 -5.05 -3.97 7.60
N TYR A 146 -5.97 -4.24 6.70
CA TYR A 146 -5.70 -4.33 5.27
C TYR A 146 -5.92 -2.99 4.57
N ALA A 147 -4.88 -2.47 3.94
CA ALA A 147 -4.99 -1.32 3.04
C ALA A 147 -5.30 -1.83 1.62
N PRO A 148 -6.51 -1.56 1.07
CA PRO A 148 -6.92 -2.10 -0.22
C PRO A 148 -5.92 -1.76 -1.33
N ASP A 149 -5.47 -2.78 -2.05
CA ASP A 149 -4.39 -2.66 -3.02
C ASP A 149 -4.70 -1.67 -4.14
N TYR A 150 -5.90 -1.72 -4.72
CA TYR A 150 -6.34 -0.79 -5.78
C TYR A 150 -6.34 0.68 -5.34
N MET A 151 -6.40 0.95 -4.04
CA MET A 151 -6.27 2.30 -3.49
C MET A 151 -4.80 2.67 -3.31
N VAL A 152 -4.04 1.82 -2.61
CA VAL A 152 -2.66 2.17 -2.26
C VAL A 152 -1.67 2.05 -3.41
N ASN A 153 -1.96 1.28 -4.46
CA ASN A 153 -1.12 1.14 -5.65
C ASN A 153 -1.59 1.99 -6.85
N ALA A 154 -2.57 2.88 -6.67
CA ALA A 154 -3.19 3.69 -7.73
C ALA A 154 -2.21 4.62 -8.50
N GLY A 155 -0.97 4.77 -8.07
CA GLY A 155 0.01 5.64 -8.72
C GLY A 155 0.27 5.33 -10.18
N GLY A 156 0.26 4.04 -10.56
CA GLY A 156 0.39 3.63 -11.97
C GLY A 156 -0.80 4.08 -12.81
N LEU A 157 -2.01 3.94 -12.29
CA LEU A 157 -3.23 4.39 -12.95
C LEU A 157 -3.28 5.91 -13.09
N ILE A 158 -2.83 6.64 -12.07
CA ILE A 158 -2.73 8.11 -12.10
C ILE A 158 -1.79 8.55 -13.21
N GLN A 159 -0.64 7.88 -13.38
CA GLN A 159 0.30 8.19 -14.46
C GLN A 159 -0.34 7.97 -15.83
N VAL A 160 -0.96 6.82 -16.07
CA VAL A 160 -1.61 6.50 -17.36
C VAL A 160 -2.74 7.48 -17.65
N ALA A 161 -3.55 7.84 -16.65
CA ALA A 161 -4.62 8.82 -16.82
C ALA A 161 -4.06 10.23 -17.16
N ASP A 162 -2.90 10.58 -16.63
CA ASP A 162 -2.25 11.87 -16.91
C ASP A 162 -1.69 11.93 -18.33
N GLU A 163 -1.30 10.80 -18.93
CA GLU A 163 -0.83 10.70 -20.30
C GLU A 163 -1.92 11.11 -21.33
N LEU A 164 -3.19 10.90 -21.01
CA LEU A 164 -4.32 11.31 -21.86
C LEU A 164 -4.43 12.84 -22.01
N GLU A 165 -3.94 13.58 -21.05
CA GLU A 165 -3.93 15.07 -21.03
C GLU A 165 -2.55 15.66 -21.40
N GLY A 166 -1.62 14.81 -21.89
CA GLY A 166 -0.21 15.14 -22.02
C GLY A 166 0.49 15.09 -20.66
N PHE A 167 1.38 14.10 -20.49
CA PHE A 167 2.03 13.79 -19.21
C PHE A 167 2.68 15.01 -18.55
N SER A 168 2.35 15.24 -17.29
CA SER A 168 3.00 16.22 -16.42
C SER A 168 3.38 15.56 -15.08
N PHE A 169 4.67 15.50 -14.80
CA PHE A 169 5.18 14.91 -13.56
C PHE A 169 4.59 15.61 -12.32
N ASP A 170 4.53 16.94 -12.32
CA ASP A 170 4.02 17.70 -11.16
C ASP A 170 2.53 17.45 -10.92
N ARG A 171 1.74 17.35 -11.98
CA ARG A 171 0.30 17.04 -11.89
C ARG A 171 0.08 15.61 -11.42
N ALA A 172 0.79 14.62 -11.97
CA ALA A 172 0.73 13.24 -11.55
C ALA A 172 1.17 13.09 -10.08
N LYS A 173 2.21 13.82 -9.67
CA LYS A 173 2.68 13.88 -8.29
C LYS A 173 1.59 14.40 -7.35
N GLN A 174 1.00 15.55 -7.62
CA GLN A 174 -0.07 16.13 -6.81
C GLN A 174 -1.29 15.19 -6.69
N ARG A 175 -1.63 14.48 -7.78
CA ARG A 175 -2.70 13.47 -7.75
C ARG A 175 -2.33 12.27 -6.87
N ALA A 176 -1.09 11.82 -6.92
CA ALA A 176 -0.60 10.70 -6.11
C ALA A 176 -0.51 11.04 -4.61
N GLU A 177 -0.18 12.29 -4.26
CA GLU A 177 -0.18 12.76 -2.87
C GLU A 177 -1.57 12.65 -2.22
N LYS A 178 -2.65 12.84 -2.99
CA LYS A 178 -4.04 12.67 -2.50
C LYS A 178 -4.40 11.24 -2.10
N ILE A 179 -3.61 10.24 -2.49
CA ILE A 179 -3.84 8.87 -2.05
C ILE A 179 -3.72 8.76 -0.54
N PHE A 180 -2.82 9.51 0.10
CA PHE A 180 -2.70 9.58 1.56
C PHE A 180 -4.03 10.00 2.20
N ASP A 181 -4.59 11.13 1.77
CA ASP A 181 -5.84 11.66 2.31
C ASP A 181 -7.02 10.71 2.06
N THR A 182 -7.06 10.09 0.86
CA THR A 182 -8.07 9.10 0.52
C THR A 182 -7.96 7.85 1.40
N THR A 183 -6.73 7.38 1.67
CA THR A 183 -6.49 6.23 2.55
C THR A 183 -6.95 6.52 3.98
N ALA A 184 -6.60 7.70 4.51
CA ALA A 184 -7.05 8.13 5.84
C ALA A 184 -8.58 8.22 5.93
N GLN A 185 -9.22 8.77 4.89
CA GLN A 185 -10.68 8.85 4.81
C GLN A 185 -11.35 7.48 4.78
N VAL A 186 -10.80 6.52 4.02
CA VAL A 186 -11.32 5.15 3.96
C VAL A 186 -11.19 4.44 5.31
N PHE A 187 -10.06 4.57 5.99
CA PHE A 187 -9.88 3.97 7.31
C PHE A 187 -10.83 4.58 8.36
N ALA A 188 -11.03 5.90 8.33
CA ALA A 188 -11.99 6.55 9.22
C ALA A 188 -13.42 6.05 8.96
N LEU A 189 -13.84 5.95 7.71
CA LEU A 189 -15.16 5.43 7.32
C LEU A 189 -15.32 3.96 7.71
N ALA A 190 -14.27 3.12 7.50
CA ALA A 190 -14.28 1.73 7.90
C ALA A 190 -14.47 1.55 9.40
N ALA A 191 -13.79 2.36 10.21
CA ALA A 191 -13.90 2.35 11.66
C ALA A 191 -15.30 2.83 12.13
N GLU A 192 -15.84 3.89 11.52
CA GLU A 192 -17.17 4.42 11.83
C GLU A 192 -18.29 3.41 11.51
N ASP A 193 -18.21 2.78 10.34
CA ASP A 193 -19.22 1.82 9.86
C ASP A 193 -19.02 0.40 10.43
N GLY A 194 -17.89 0.11 11.08
CA GLY A 194 -17.55 -1.24 11.56
C GLY A 194 -17.35 -2.28 10.44
N VAL A 195 -16.86 -1.84 9.27
CA VAL A 195 -16.67 -2.69 8.07
C VAL A 195 -15.20 -2.78 7.67
N PRO A 196 -14.79 -3.79 6.86
CA PRO A 196 -13.45 -3.83 6.30
C PRO A 196 -13.13 -2.58 5.47
N PRO A 197 -11.87 -2.10 5.44
CA PRO A 197 -11.47 -0.97 4.62
C PRO A 197 -11.79 -1.12 3.13
N ALA A 198 -11.77 -2.33 2.57
CA ALA A 198 -12.17 -2.59 1.20
C ALA A 198 -13.63 -2.23 0.95
N VAL A 199 -14.54 -2.63 1.84
CA VAL A 199 -15.97 -2.28 1.76
C VAL A 199 -16.18 -0.76 1.87
N ALA A 200 -15.45 -0.09 2.77
CA ALA A 200 -15.52 1.36 2.92
C ALA A 200 -15.00 2.09 1.66
N ALA A 201 -13.94 1.58 1.05
CA ALA A 201 -13.39 2.13 -0.20
C ALA A 201 -14.39 2.02 -1.36
N ASP A 202 -15.06 0.89 -1.52
CA ASP A 202 -16.09 0.68 -2.54
C ASP A 202 -17.26 1.64 -2.34
N ARG A 203 -17.76 1.78 -1.11
CA ARG A 203 -18.83 2.74 -0.78
C ARG A 203 -18.43 4.19 -1.08
N LEU A 204 -17.16 4.56 -0.85
CA LEU A 204 -16.65 5.90 -1.18
C LEU A 204 -16.59 6.11 -2.68
N ALA A 205 -16.15 5.11 -3.44
CA ALA A 205 -16.09 5.15 -4.90
C ALA A 205 -17.50 5.27 -5.51
N GLU A 206 -18.47 4.47 -5.06
CA GLU A 206 -19.86 4.53 -5.50
C GLU A 206 -20.50 5.89 -5.24
N ARG A 207 -20.29 6.47 -4.06
CA ARG A 207 -20.75 7.85 -3.76
C ARG A 207 -20.21 8.85 -4.77
N ARG A 208 -18.90 8.83 -5.03
CA ARG A 208 -18.26 9.73 -6.01
C ARG A 208 -18.81 9.55 -7.43
N MET A 209 -18.98 8.30 -7.87
CA MET A 209 -19.57 8.01 -9.19
C MET A 209 -20.99 8.56 -9.30
N ASN A 210 -21.82 8.37 -8.28
CA ASN A 210 -23.20 8.87 -8.26
C ASN A 210 -23.26 10.40 -8.25
N GLU A 211 -22.38 11.08 -7.54
CA GLU A 211 -22.27 12.54 -7.52
C GLU A 211 -21.89 13.09 -8.89
N VAL A 212 -20.85 12.53 -9.53
CA VAL A 212 -20.41 12.93 -10.87
C VAL A 212 -21.48 12.60 -11.93
N GLY A 213 -22.15 11.46 -11.82
CA GLY A 213 -23.24 11.05 -12.72
C GLY A 213 -24.40 12.03 -12.69
N ARG A 214 -24.78 12.52 -11.50
CA ARG A 214 -25.82 13.54 -11.35
C ARG A 214 -25.45 14.88 -12.02
N LEU A 215 -24.19 15.29 -11.92
CA LEU A 215 -23.70 16.53 -12.55
C LEU A 215 -23.75 16.43 -14.08
N ARG A 216 -23.46 15.27 -14.67
CA ARG A 216 -23.55 15.05 -16.13
C ARG A 216 -24.98 15.09 -16.66
N GLY A 217 -25.97 14.65 -15.88
CA GLY A 217 -27.40 14.74 -16.24
C GLY A 217 -27.93 16.16 -16.33
N ILE A 218 -27.31 17.12 -15.67
CA ILE A 218 -27.69 18.55 -15.70
C ILE A 218 -27.22 19.23 -17.01
N TRP A 219 -26.26 18.68 -17.72
CA TRP A 219 -25.66 19.29 -18.93
C TRP A 219 -26.21 18.74 -20.25
N LEU A 220 -27.12 17.78 -20.23
CA LEU A 220 -27.67 17.15 -21.44
C LEU A 220 -29.09 17.62 -21.79
N ASP A 221 -29.70 18.50 -21.03
CA ASP A 221 -31.00 19.14 -21.30
C ASP A 221 -30.82 20.57 -21.80
N GLY A 222 -29.93 20.75 -22.83
CA GLY A 222 -29.72 22.02 -23.49
C GLY A 222 -29.54 21.86 -25.00
#